data_ed0dc0daa1be39e886cdf87639acd36f
#
_entry.id   ed0dc0daa1be39e886cdf87639acd36f
#
_cell.length_a   1.000
_cell.length_b   1.000
_cell.length_c   1.000
_cell.angle_alpha   90.00
_cell.angle_beta   90.00
_cell.angle_gamma   90.00
#
_symmetry.space_group_name_H-M   'P 1'
#
loop_
_entity.id
_entity.type
_entity.pdbx_description
1 polymer ?
#
loop_
_entity_poly.entity_id
_entity_poly.type
_entity_poly.pdbx_seq_one_letter_code
_entity_poly.pdbx_strand_id
1 'polypeptide(L)'
;MDWTALRAAAVEAASHAYAPYSRLHVGAAALVVDGRLLQACNGENASYGRGLCAEWGLVPQLHSPGGGRLVAMACRSGDGELLMPCGRCRQLLWEQGGPELLIDSPRGPVPMTEVLPDAFGARDLPA
;
A
#
# COMPACT_ATOMS: atom_id res chain seq x y z
N MET A 1 -4.18 12.55 -12.16
CA MET A 1 -3.92 11.24 -11.55
C MET A 1 -4.50 10.14 -12.42
N ASP A 2 -3.67 9.21 -12.83
CA ASP A 2 -4.09 8.09 -13.69
C ASP A 2 -4.33 6.84 -12.83
N TRP A 3 -5.55 6.69 -12.33
CA TRP A 3 -5.92 5.54 -11.50
C TRP A 3 -5.90 4.23 -12.29
N THR A 4 -6.22 4.27 -13.58
CA THR A 4 -6.17 3.06 -14.42
C THR A 4 -4.75 2.52 -14.48
N ALA A 5 -3.76 3.39 -14.68
CA ALA A 5 -2.36 2.98 -14.69
C ALA A 5 -1.90 2.49 -13.32
N LEU A 6 -2.33 3.14 -12.25
CA LEU A 6 -1.96 2.75 -10.89
C LEU A 6 -2.53 1.38 -10.54
N ARG A 7 -3.79 1.12 -10.90
CA ARG A 7 -4.43 -0.18 -10.69
C ARG A 7 -3.74 -1.29 -11.50
N ALA A 8 -3.39 -0.99 -12.76
CA ALA A 8 -2.68 -1.95 -13.60
C ALA A 8 -1.30 -2.29 -13.02
N ALA A 9 -0.61 -1.30 -12.46
CA ALA A 9 0.68 -1.51 -11.81
C ALA A 9 0.55 -2.41 -10.59
N ALA A 10 -0.53 -2.29 -9.82
CA ALA A 10 -0.79 -3.17 -8.68
C ALA A 10 -1.02 -4.62 -9.12
N VAL A 11 -1.80 -4.85 -10.16
CA VAL A 11 -2.03 -6.18 -10.71
C VAL A 11 -0.72 -6.79 -11.22
N GLU A 12 0.07 -6.01 -11.92
CA GLU A 12 1.37 -6.47 -12.44
C GLU A 12 2.30 -6.87 -11.29
N ALA A 13 2.36 -6.07 -10.23
CA ALA A 13 3.16 -6.39 -9.06
C ALA A 13 2.70 -7.70 -8.39
N ALA A 14 1.40 -7.97 -8.35
CA ALA A 14 0.87 -9.21 -7.77
C ALA A 14 1.42 -10.46 -8.47
N SER A 15 1.78 -10.36 -9.75
CA SER A 15 2.34 -11.50 -10.50
C SER A 15 3.68 -11.97 -9.95
N HIS A 16 4.36 -11.15 -9.17
CA HIS A 16 5.65 -11.46 -8.55
C HIS A 16 5.54 -11.88 -7.08
N ALA A 17 4.33 -11.96 -6.54
CA ALA A 17 4.12 -12.29 -5.14
C ALA A 17 4.60 -13.71 -4.80
N TYR A 18 5.18 -13.86 -3.60
CA TYR A 18 5.56 -15.15 -3.07
C TYR A 18 4.49 -15.58 -2.06
N ALA A 19 3.55 -16.40 -2.48
CA ALA A 19 2.40 -16.80 -1.66
C ALA A 19 2.12 -18.30 -1.74
N PRO A 20 3.12 -19.16 -1.36
CA PRO A 20 2.97 -20.61 -1.51
C PRO A 20 2.00 -21.22 -0.51
N TYR A 21 1.66 -20.54 0.57
CA TYR A 21 0.79 -21.05 1.65
C TYR A 21 -0.66 -20.65 1.44
N SER A 22 -0.94 -19.35 1.37
CA SER A 22 -2.30 -18.84 1.20
C SER A 22 -2.78 -18.88 -0.25
N ARG A 23 -1.84 -18.80 -1.19
CA ARG A 23 -2.09 -18.64 -2.62
C ARG A 23 -2.80 -17.34 -2.98
N LEU A 24 -2.88 -16.41 -2.05
CA LEU A 24 -3.40 -15.07 -2.30
C LEU A 24 -2.24 -14.16 -2.75
N HIS A 25 -2.22 -13.81 -4.02
CA HIS A 25 -1.21 -12.95 -4.61
C HIS A 25 -1.72 -11.53 -4.61
N VAL A 26 -1.00 -10.63 -3.94
CA VAL A 26 -1.41 -9.25 -3.73
C VAL A 26 -0.32 -8.32 -4.26
N GLY A 27 -0.74 -7.31 -5.01
CA GLY A 27 0.14 -6.25 -5.45
C GLY A 27 -0.36 -4.90 -4.95
N ALA A 28 0.59 -4.03 -4.67
CA ALA A 28 0.31 -2.65 -4.31
C ALA A 28 1.11 -1.73 -5.24
N ALA A 29 0.51 -0.60 -5.59
CA ALA A 29 1.19 0.43 -6.35
C ALA A 29 0.87 1.77 -5.71
N ALA A 30 1.86 2.65 -5.65
CA ALA A 30 1.70 3.96 -5.04
C ALA A 30 2.39 5.02 -5.87
N LEU A 31 1.82 6.23 -5.85
CA LEU A 31 2.41 7.39 -6.47
C LEU A 31 3.00 8.29 -5.38
N VAL A 32 4.24 8.68 -5.57
CA VAL A 32 4.94 9.60 -4.68
C VAL A 32 4.67 11.04 -5.17
N VAL A 33 4.72 11.99 -4.26
CA VAL A 33 4.46 13.40 -4.56
C VAL A 33 5.35 13.95 -5.67
N ASP A 34 6.56 13.39 -5.85
CA ASP A 34 7.50 13.80 -6.90
C ASP A 34 7.28 13.11 -8.24
N GLY A 35 6.25 12.26 -8.35
CA GLY A 35 5.89 11.58 -9.59
C GLY A 35 6.38 10.15 -9.74
N ARG A 36 7.20 9.65 -8.80
CA ARG A 36 7.65 8.25 -8.86
C ARG A 36 6.50 7.28 -8.66
N LEU A 37 6.47 6.22 -9.44
CA LEU A 37 5.55 5.10 -9.27
C LEU A 37 6.28 3.96 -8.56
N LEU A 38 5.74 3.53 -7.43
CA LEU A 38 6.28 2.40 -6.66
C LEU A 38 5.38 1.19 -6.82
N GLN A 39 5.97 0.00 -6.84
CA GLN A 39 5.23 -1.27 -6.93
C GLN A 39 5.82 -2.26 -5.95
N ALA A 40 4.95 -3.07 -5.33
CA ALA A 40 5.38 -4.11 -4.40
C ALA A 40 4.36 -5.24 -4.37
N CYS A 41 4.77 -6.40 -3.87
CA CYS A 41 3.91 -7.56 -3.72
C CYS A 41 4.09 -8.16 -2.33
N ASN A 42 3.15 -9.04 -1.93
CA ASN A 42 3.26 -9.72 -0.65
C ASN A 42 4.29 -10.84 -0.70
N GLY A 43 4.86 -11.16 0.46
CA GLY A 43 5.78 -12.27 0.64
C GLY A 43 5.43 -13.06 1.89
N GLU A 44 5.27 -14.36 1.75
CA GLU A 44 4.92 -15.24 2.85
C GLU A 44 6.13 -16.00 3.37
N ASN A 45 5.99 -16.56 4.55
CA ASN A 45 7.00 -17.37 5.18
C ASN A 45 6.30 -18.49 5.95
N ALA A 46 6.91 -19.66 6.03
CA ALA A 46 6.40 -20.79 6.82
C ALA A 46 6.25 -20.39 8.31
N SER A 47 7.05 -19.44 8.77
CA SER A 47 6.82 -18.77 10.05
C SER A 47 5.84 -17.61 9.80
N TYR A 48 4.57 -17.84 10.04
CA TYR A 48 3.50 -16.92 9.64
C TYR A 48 3.67 -15.49 10.14
N GLY A 49 4.29 -15.30 11.29
CA GLY A 49 4.54 -13.95 11.81
C GLY A 49 5.59 -13.17 11.02
N ARG A 50 6.29 -13.79 10.08
CA ARG A 50 7.32 -13.16 9.24
C ARG A 50 6.81 -12.75 7.86
N GLY A 51 5.53 -12.99 7.58
CA GLY A 51 4.93 -12.57 6.32
C GLY A 51 4.81 -11.05 6.24
N LEU A 52 4.93 -10.52 5.01
CA LEU A 52 4.77 -9.09 4.75
C LEU A 52 3.66 -8.87 3.74
N CYS A 53 2.77 -7.94 4.04
CA CYS A 53 1.77 -7.45 3.08
C CYS A 53 2.46 -6.66 1.97
N ALA A 54 1.81 -6.56 0.81
CA ALA A 54 2.35 -5.86 -0.35
C ALA A 54 2.74 -4.41 -0.02
N GLU A 55 1.95 -3.73 0.78
CA GLU A 55 2.16 -2.31 1.12
C GLU A 55 3.49 -2.09 1.84
N TRP A 56 3.96 -3.07 2.63
CA TRP A 56 5.25 -2.94 3.30
C TRP A 56 6.43 -2.80 2.33
N GLY A 57 6.33 -3.42 1.15
CA GLY A 57 7.37 -3.30 0.13
C GLY A 57 7.50 -1.91 -0.46
N LEU A 58 6.49 -1.06 -0.31
CA LEU A 58 6.53 0.32 -0.80
C LEU A 58 7.47 1.19 0.05
N VAL A 59 7.60 0.88 1.33
CA VAL A 59 8.34 1.74 2.28
C VAL A 59 9.83 1.82 1.97
N PRO A 60 10.57 0.71 1.82
CA PRO A 60 11.98 0.83 1.45
C PRO A 60 12.19 1.46 0.07
N GLN A 61 11.27 1.24 -0.89
CA GLN A 61 11.36 1.89 -2.19
C GLN A 61 11.17 3.40 -2.09
N LEU A 62 10.33 3.86 -1.17
CA LEU A 62 10.13 5.27 -0.94
C LEU A 62 11.37 5.92 -0.33
N HIS A 63 11.94 5.29 0.69
CA HIS A 63 12.98 5.91 1.50
C HIS A 63 14.39 5.69 0.98
N SER A 64 14.67 4.57 0.28
CA SER A 64 16.01 4.26 -0.22
C SER A 64 16.59 5.36 -1.12
N PRO A 65 15.84 5.92 -2.09
CA PRO A 65 16.36 7.03 -2.89
C PRO A 65 16.19 8.41 -2.27
N GLY A 66 15.66 8.54 -1.07
CA GLY A 66 15.59 9.83 -0.40
C GLY A 66 14.27 10.18 0.30
N GLY A 67 13.26 9.34 0.18
CA GLY A 67 11.98 9.56 0.86
C GLY A 67 10.97 10.30 -0.01
N GLY A 68 10.03 10.98 0.64
CA GLY A 68 8.92 11.64 0.01
C GLY A 68 7.61 11.22 0.65
N ARG A 69 6.49 11.71 0.12
CA ARG A 69 5.16 11.41 0.64
C ARG A 69 4.34 10.68 -0.42
N LEU A 70 3.64 9.64 -0.03
CA LEU A 70 2.70 8.96 -0.91
C LEU A 70 1.45 9.83 -1.08
N VAL A 71 0.95 9.94 -2.31
CA VAL A 71 -0.26 10.72 -2.61
C VAL A 71 -1.42 9.85 -3.10
N ALA A 72 -1.15 8.65 -3.58
CA ALA A 72 -2.18 7.71 -4.05
C ALA A 72 -1.68 6.27 -3.92
N MET A 73 -2.57 5.34 -3.61
CA MET A 73 -2.23 3.91 -3.48
C MET A 73 -3.39 3.04 -3.96
N ALA A 74 -3.07 1.99 -4.71
CA ALA A 74 -4.01 0.97 -5.13
C ALA A 74 -3.48 -0.41 -4.76
N CYS A 75 -4.36 -1.31 -4.36
CA CYS A 75 -4.03 -2.67 -3.98
C CYS A 75 -4.96 -3.63 -4.71
N ARG A 76 -4.40 -4.63 -5.40
CA ARG A 76 -5.16 -5.58 -6.20
C ARG A 76 -4.65 -7.00 -6.00
N SER A 77 -5.56 -7.98 -6.10
CA SER A 77 -5.15 -9.38 -6.23
C SER A 77 -4.62 -9.64 -7.64
N GLY A 78 -3.99 -10.79 -7.83
CA GLY A 78 -3.52 -11.22 -9.15
C GLY A 78 -4.64 -11.36 -10.17
N ASP A 79 -5.88 -11.56 -9.72
CA ASP A 79 -7.07 -11.65 -10.57
C ASP A 79 -7.69 -10.29 -10.86
N GLY A 80 -7.10 -9.20 -10.38
CA GLY A 80 -7.59 -7.84 -10.60
C GLY A 80 -8.63 -7.37 -9.60
N GLU A 81 -8.95 -8.17 -8.58
CA GLU A 81 -9.92 -7.79 -7.55
C GLU A 81 -9.35 -6.70 -6.65
N LEU A 82 -10.19 -5.71 -6.33
CA LEU A 82 -9.80 -4.68 -5.39
C LEU A 82 -9.67 -5.26 -3.98
N LEU A 83 -8.57 -4.94 -3.31
CA LEU A 83 -8.35 -5.31 -1.92
C LEU A 83 -8.09 -4.04 -1.12
N MET A 84 -8.76 -3.94 0.02
CA MET A 84 -8.45 -2.86 0.96
C MET A 84 -7.24 -3.27 1.81
N PRO A 85 -6.38 -2.32 2.19
CA PRO A 85 -5.26 -2.64 3.08
C PRO A 85 -5.76 -3.11 4.44
N CYS A 86 -5.07 -4.11 5.03
CA CYS A 86 -5.38 -4.58 6.38
C CYS A 86 -5.10 -3.49 7.41
N GLY A 87 -5.54 -3.70 8.66
CA GLY A 87 -5.39 -2.68 9.71
C GLY A 87 -3.94 -2.25 9.95
N ARG A 88 -3.01 -3.21 9.94
CA ARG A 88 -1.57 -2.93 10.11
C ARG A 88 -1.04 -2.06 8.98
N CYS A 89 -1.47 -2.31 7.75
CA CYS A 89 -1.03 -1.54 6.59
C CYS A 89 -1.67 -0.15 6.57
N ARG A 90 -2.86 0.01 7.13
CA ARG A 90 -3.49 1.33 7.22
C ARG A 90 -2.68 2.27 8.10
N GLN A 91 -2.16 1.77 9.22
CA GLN A 91 -1.28 2.57 10.08
C GLN A 91 0.01 2.95 9.34
N LEU A 92 0.59 2.00 8.62
CA LEU A 92 1.78 2.23 7.81
C LEU A 92 1.53 3.30 6.74
N LEU A 93 0.41 3.22 6.04
CA LEU A 93 0.06 4.15 4.98
C LEU A 93 -0.23 5.55 5.54
N TRP A 94 -0.85 5.62 6.72
CA TRP A 94 -1.06 6.89 7.41
C TRP A 94 0.27 7.60 7.65
N GLU A 95 1.28 6.86 8.12
CA GLU A 95 2.61 7.42 8.37
C GLU A 95 3.25 7.95 7.08
N GLN A 96 3.16 7.18 5.99
CA GLN A 96 3.88 7.48 4.75
C GLN A 96 3.18 8.48 3.84
N GLY A 97 1.89 8.69 4.00
CA GLY A 97 1.12 9.57 3.14
C GLY A 97 0.32 10.64 3.86
N GLY A 98 0.06 10.44 5.13
CA GLY A 98 -0.73 11.37 5.92
C GLY A 98 -2.24 11.27 5.64
N PRO A 99 -3.03 12.16 6.25
CA PRO A 99 -4.49 12.10 6.18
C PRO A 99 -5.07 12.25 4.76
N GLU A 100 -4.34 12.90 3.88
CA GLU A 100 -4.80 13.23 2.53
C GLU A 100 -4.43 12.17 1.48
N LEU A 101 -3.65 11.16 1.83
CA LEU A 101 -3.32 10.06 0.91
C LEU A 101 -4.61 9.45 0.39
N LEU A 102 -4.74 9.34 -0.93
CA LEU A 102 -5.91 8.76 -1.56
C LEU A 102 -5.73 7.26 -1.75
N ILE A 103 -6.70 6.50 -1.27
CA ILE A 103 -6.72 5.03 -1.37
C ILE A 103 -7.81 4.60 -2.33
N ASP A 104 -7.46 3.74 -3.28
CA ASP A 104 -8.44 3.11 -4.17
C ASP A 104 -9.37 2.22 -3.35
N SER A 105 -10.67 2.51 -3.38
CA SER A 105 -11.66 1.80 -2.58
C SER A 105 -12.86 1.38 -3.44
N PRO A 106 -13.77 0.53 -2.90
CA PRO A 106 -15.01 0.20 -3.64
C PRO A 106 -15.86 1.42 -3.99
N ARG A 107 -15.65 2.53 -3.29
CA ARG A 107 -16.36 3.80 -3.52
C ARG A 107 -15.57 4.76 -4.42
N GLY A 108 -14.47 4.28 -5.03
CA GLY A 108 -13.51 5.14 -5.73
C GLY A 108 -12.42 5.64 -4.77
N PRO A 109 -11.59 6.59 -5.21
CA PRO A 109 -10.53 7.14 -4.35
C PRO A 109 -11.09 7.85 -3.13
N VAL A 110 -10.60 7.47 -1.94
CA VAL A 110 -11.01 8.08 -0.66
C VAL A 110 -9.77 8.46 0.14
N PRO A 111 -9.82 9.52 0.97
CA PRO A 111 -8.68 9.90 1.78
C PRO A 111 -8.44 8.94 2.95
N MET A 112 -7.21 8.92 3.44
CA MET A 112 -6.84 8.07 4.59
C MET A 112 -7.70 8.35 5.82
N THR A 113 -8.22 9.56 5.98
CA THR A 113 -9.12 9.89 7.09
C THR A 113 -10.39 9.03 7.11
N GLU A 114 -10.83 8.54 5.95
CA GLU A 114 -11.96 7.61 5.87
C GLU A 114 -11.53 6.16 6.06
N VAL A 115 -10.30 5.83 5.68
CA VAL A 115 -9.77 4.46 5.76
C VAL A 115 -9.28 4.14 7.17
N LEU A 116 -8.74 5.13 7.87
CA LEU A 116 -8.27 5.00 9.25
C LEU A 116 -8.74 6.23 10.06
N PRO A 117 -10.03 6.28 10.46
CA PRO A 117 -10.54 7.41 11.23
C PRO A 117 -9.88 7.50 12.61
N ASP A 118 -9.72 8.73 13.10
CA ASP A 118 -9.14 9.00 14.42
C ASP A 118 -7.78 8.31 14.63
N ALA A 119 -6.93 8.39 13.60
CA ALA A 119 -5.69 7.61 13.58
C ALA A 119 -4.68 8.08 14.63
N PHE A 120 -3.99 7.12 15.23
CA PHE A 120 -2.78 7.38 15.99
C PHE A 120 -1.67 7.80 15.03
N GLY A 121 -0.89 8.79 15.41
CA GLY A 121 0.22 9.26 14.58
C GLY A 121 1.32 9.93 15.39
N ALA A 122 2.31 10.44 14.68
CA ALA A 122 3.50 11.06 15.29
C ALA A 122 3.15 12.19 16.26
N ARG A 123 2.07 12.92 16.00
CA ARG A 123 1.61 14.02 16.86
C ARG A 123 1.20 13.57 18.26
N ASP A 124 0.91 12.27 18.43
CA ASP A 124 0.48 11.69 19.72
C ASP A 124 1.67 11.30 20.59
N LEU A 125 2.88 11.37 20.05
CA LEU A 125 4.09 11.03 20.77
C LEU A 125 4.66 12.29 21.42
N PRO A 126 5.36 12.15 22.58
CA PRO A 126 6.02 13.29 23.22
C PRO A 126 7.11 13.86 22.29
N ALA A 127 7.24 15.17 22.33
CA ALA A 127 8.23 15.90 21.54
C ALA A 127 9.66 15.58 22.00
#